data_8d4c6fbba1c03799e2666767e08bf398
#
_entry.id   8d4c6fbba1c03799e2666767e08bf398
#
_cell.length_a   1.000
_cell.length_b   1.000
_cell.length_c   1.000
_cell.angle_alpha   90.00
_cell.angle_beta   90.00
_cell.angle_gamma   90.00
#
_symmetry.space_group_name_H-M   'P 1'
#
loop_
_entity.id
_entity.type
_entity.pdbx_description
1 polymer ?
#
loop_
_entity_poly.entity_id
_entity_poly.type
_entity_poly.pdbx_seq_one_letter_code
_entity_poly.pdbx_strand_id
1 'polypeptide(L)'
;MAVSFAHFLIQTLNGIVSGMILALVASGLTLIFGIMDVVNFAHGEFLMLGAYVGVVTLALTGSFWLALVAAALVIAVFGAIVYLTTLRPLLGRDPLTTILATFGVSLVLQNYALWQFGPVARKIEEPFSGQFTLFYLDYPWYRLIIAALAAAIIGGLWLFLKFGTYGIWIRATTQDRVMAQAMGIPVPWVLTGVFAIGSAMAAASGVLFAPLVGVDHAMGVNWILKTFIVVVVGGMGNLGGSIAAAIFISLLEAYSSLWVSPAQAVIVSFVVLIMTLLFRPTGLFAPTPK
;
A
#
# COMPACT_ATOMS: atom_id res chain seq x y z
N MET A 1 -16.75 5.36 30.41
CA MET A 1 -16.85 3.88 30.35
C MET A 1 -15.47 3.31 30.56
N ALA A 2 -15.31 2.39 31.52
CA ALA A 2 -14.02 1.70 31.67
C ALA A 2 -13.80 0.78 30.44
N VAL A 3 -12.73 1.00 29.71
CA VAL A 3 -12.35 0.14 28.59
C VAL A 3 -11.92 -1.20 29.18
N SER A 4 -12.64 -2.27 28.87
CA SER A 4 -12.27 -3.62 29.31
C SER A 4 -10.95 -4.04 28.65
N PHE A 5 -10.11 -4.80 29.36
CA PHE A 5 -8.87 -5.39 28.83
C PHE A 5 -9.10 -6.14 27.50
N ALA A 6 -10.24 -6.82 27.37
CA ALA A 6 -10.63 -7.52 26.16
C ALA A 6 -10.82 -6.57 24.94
N HIS A 7 -11.43 -5.39 25.16
CA HIS A 7 -11.57 -4.39 24.11
C HIS A 7 -10.21 -3.82 23.66
N PHE A 8 -9.31 -3.58 24.62
CA PHE A 8 -7.95 -3.13 24.31
C PHE A 8 -7.20 -4.16 23.47
N LEU A 9 -7.31 -5.45 23.80
CA LEU A 9 -6.66 -6.54 23.06
C LEU A 9 -7.22 -6.67 21.62
N ILE A 10 -8.54 -6.56 21.47
CA ILE A 10 -9.17 -6.57 20.13
C ILE A 10 -8.70 -5.38 19.28
N GLN A 11 -8.60 -4.19 19.88
CA GLN A 11 -8.08 -3.02 19.14
C GLN A 11 -6.60 -3.17 18.78
N THR A 12 -5.82 -3.83 19.62
CA THR A 12 -4.43 -4.19 19.26
C THR A 12 -4.39 -5.09 18.03
N LEU A 13 -5.21 -6.15 18.00
CA LEU A 13 -5.31 -7.03 16.82
C LEU A 13 -5.79 -6.28 15.59
N ASN A 14 -6.83 -5.45 15.71
CA ASN A 14 -7.33 -4.61 14.62
C ASN A 14 -6.25 -3.66 14.09
N GLY A 15 -5.50 -3.01 14.99
CA GLY A 15 -4.38 -2.14 14.62
C GLY A 15 -3.27 -2.87 13.89
N ILE A 16 -2.89 -4.08 14.34
CA ILE A 16 -1.89 -4.92 13.67
C ILE A 16 -2.39 -5.34 12.28
N VAL A 17 -3.62 -5.82 12.17
CA VAL A 17 -4.21 -6.26 10.89
C VAL A 17 -4.26 -5.10 9.88
N SER A 18 -4.82 -3.96 10.28
CA SER A 18 -4.88 -2.77 9.43
C SER A 18 -3.47 -2.25 9.10
N GLY A 19 -2.55 -2.31 10.07
CA GLY A 19 -1.16 -1.93 9.90
C GLY A 19 -0.41 -2.81 8.90
N MET A 20 -0.67 -4.11 8.88
CA MET A 20 -0.06 -5.04 7.91
C MET A 20 -0.55 -4.78 6.48
N ILE A 21 -1.85 -4.50 6.30
CA ILE A 21 -2.40 -4.15 4.99
C ILE A 21 -1.83 -2.79 4.52
N LEU A 22 -1.80 -1.81 5.41
CA LEU A 22 -1.22 -0.49 5.12
C LEU A 22 0.28 -0.59 4.83
N ALA A 23 1.02 -1.45 5.54
CA ALA A 23 2.42 -1.76 5.29
C ALA A 23 2.64 -2.37 3.89
N LEU A 24 1.71 -3.22 3.43
CA LEU A 24 1.80 -3.83 2.10
C LEU A 24 1.66 -2.77 0.99
N VAL A 25 0.67 -1.87 1.10
CA VAL A 25 0.50 -0.74 0.16
C VAL A 25 1.72 0.19 0.23
N ALA A 26 2.13 0.57 1.45
CA ALA A 26 3.25 1.48 1.67
C ALA A 26 4.57 0.91 1.18
N SER A 27 4.78 -0.41 1.28
CA SER A 27 5.98 -1.07 0.74
C SER A 27 6.10 -0.92 -0.78
N GLY A 28 4.98 -1.03 -1.51
CA GLY A 28 4.94 -0.80 -2.95
C GLY A 28 5.28 0.66 -3.31
N LEU A 29 4.68 1.63 -2.61
CA LEU A 29 4.94 3.05 -2.83
C LEU A 29 6.39 3.41 -2.46
N THR A 30 6.88 2.90 -1.33
CA THR A 30 8.26 3.12 -0.85
C THR A 30 9.28 2.56 -1.84
N LEU A 31 9.02 1.40 -2.44
CA LEU A 31 9.87 0.80 -3.46
C LEU A 31 9.95 1.68 -4.71
N ILE A 32 8.81 2.19 -5.19
CA ILE A 32 8.75 3.12 -6.34
C ILE A 32 9.50 4.41 -6.01
N PHE A 33 9.18 5.04 -4.89
CA PHE A 33 9.79 6.30 -4.48
C PHE A 33 11.31 6.17 -4.29
N GLY A 34 11.77 5.11 -3.61
CA GLY A 34 13.18 4.92 -3.28
C GLY A 34 14.12 4.80 -4.50
N ILE A 35 13.58 4.49 -5.69
CA ILE A 35 14.38 4.35 -6.92
C ILE A 35 14.15 5.49 -7.90
N MET A 36 12.90 5.97 -7.96
CA MET A 36 12.52 6.98 -8.97
C MET A 36 12.54 8.40 -8.45
N ASP A 37 12.50 8.56 -7.12
CA ASP A 37 12.35 9.85 -6.42
C ASP A 37 11.09 10.61 -6.86
N VAL A 38 10.01 9.84 -7.10
CA VAL A 38 8.75 10.34 -7.63
C VAL A 38 7.61 9.95 -6.71
N VAL A 39 6.78 10.91 -6.30
CA VAL A 39 5.53 10.67 -5.60
C VAL A 39 4.44 10.29 -6.61
N ASN A 40 3.91 9.07 -6.50
CA ASN A 40 2.87 8.56 -7.39
C ASN A 40 1.50 8.60 -6.70
N PHE A 41 0.70 9.63 -6.99
CA PHE A 41 -0.67 9.74 -6.45
C PHE A 41 -1.64 8.69 -7.02
N ALA A 42 -1.37 8.13 -8.21
CA ALA A 42 -2.19 7.06 -8.77
C ALA A 42 -2.00 5.71 -8.07
N HIS A 43 -1.07 5.59 -7.10
CA HIS A 43 -0.80 4.33 -6.42
C HIS A 43 -2.01 3.82 -5.62
N GLY A 44 -2.81 4.71 -5.03
CA GLY A 44 -4.05 4.35 -4.37
C GLY A 44 -5.09 3.76 -5.33
N GLU A 45 -5.12 4.25 -6.58
CA GLU A 45 -6.04 3.73 -7.59
C GLU A 45 -5.65 2.34 -8.08
N PHE A 46 -4.37 1.96 -7.99
CA PHE A 46 -3.95 0.58 -8.25
C PHE A 46 -4.48 -0.38 -7.18
N LEU A 47 -4.58 0.06 -5.93
CA LEU A 47 -5.26 -0.69 -4.87
C LEU A 47 -6.75 -0.85 -5.20
N MET A 48 -7.44 0.26 -5.54
CA MET A 48 -8.85 0.26 -5.91
C MET A 48 -9.12 -0.67 -7.11
N LEU A 49 -8.37 -0.51 -8.20
CA LEU A 49 -8.52 -1.35 -9.39
C LEU A 49 -8.20 -2.82 -9.09
N GLY A 50 -7.20 -3.09 -8.25
CA GLY A 50 -6.89 -4.43 -7.76
C GLY A 50 -8.08 -5.06 -7.02
N ALA A 51 -8.74 -4.29 -6.15
CA ALA A 51 -9.95 -4.74 -5.48
C ALA A 51 -11.08 -5.05 -6.47
N TYR A 52 -11.33 -4.19 -7.49
CA TYR A 52 -12.34 -4.45 -8.53
C TYR A 52 -12.00 -5.68 -9.38
N VAL A 53 -10.74 -5.85 -9.81
CA VAL A 53 -10.30 -7.06 -10.53
C VAL A 53 -10.53 -8.29 -9.65
N GLY A 54 -10.23 -8.19 -8.35
CA GLY A 54 -10.47 -9.24 -7.37
C GLY A 54 -11.95 -9.61 -7.27
N VAL A 55 -12.85 -8.62 -7.16
CA VAL A 55 -14.31 -8.81 -7.15
C VAL A 55 -14.78 -9.57 -8.40
N VAL A 56 -14.37 -9.09 -9.58
CA VAL A 56 -14.78 -9.70 -10.86
C VAL A 56 -14.25 -11.13 -10.98
N THR A 57 -12.97 -11.34 -10.64
CA THR A 57 -12.37 -12.69 -10.72
C THR A 57 -13.01 -13.65 -9.73
N LEU A 58 -13.29 -13.19 -8.50
CA LEU A 58 -13.98 -14.01 -7.50
C LEU A 58 -15.39 -14.38 -7.96
N ALA A 59 -16.14 -13.44 -8.53
CA ALA A 59 -17.48 -13.71 -9.07
C ALA A 59 -17.47 -14.72 -10.21
N LEU A 60 -16.43 -14.72 -11.06
CA LEU A 60 -16.32 -15.63 -12.20
C LEU A 60 -15.80 -17.02 -11.81
N THR A 61 -14.89 -17.11 -10.84
CA THR A 61 -14.15 -18.36 -10.55
C THR A 61 -14.49 -18.96 -9.21
N GLY A 62 -15.10 -18.21 -8.29
CA GLY A 62 -15.33 -18.63 -6.90
C GLY A 62 -14.05 -18.80 -6.08
N SER A 63 -12.87 -18.45 -6.61
CA SER A 63 -11.59 -18.69 -5.97
C SER A 63 -10.91 -17.40 -5.54
N PHE A 64 -10.73 -17.24 -4.22
CA PHE A 64 -10.00 -16.12 -3.65
C PHE A 64 -8.52 -16.08 -4.08
N TRP A 65 -7.87 -17.23 -4.17
CA TRP A 65 -6.47 -17.30 -4.57
C TRP A 65 -6.26 -16.86 -6.02
N LEU A 66 -7.17 -17.26 -6.92
CA LEU A 66 -7.14 -16.79 -8.29
C LEU A 66 -7.41 -15.28 -8.37
N ALA A 67 -8.32 -14.76 -7.55
CA ALA A 67 -8.60 -13.33 -7.49
C ALA A 67 -7.36 -12.53 -7.05
N LEU A 68 -6.64 -13.01 -6.02
CA LEU A 68 -5.42 -12.37 -5.52
C LEU A 68 -4.31 -12.34 -6.59
N VAL A 69 -4.05 -13.48 -7.22
CA VAL A 69 -2.99 -13.61 -8.25
C VAL A 69 -3.36 -12.81 -9.51
N ALA A 70 -4.61 -12.94 -9.98
CA ALA A 70 -5.08 -12.22 -11.18
C ALA A 70 -5.01 -10.70 -10.97
N ALA A 71 -5.49 -10.19 -9.84
CA ALA A 71 -5.40 -8.76 -9.53
C ALA A 71 -3.96 -8.27 -9.52
N ALA A 72 -3.06 -9.00 -8.85
CA ALA A 72 -1.64 -8.64 -8.80
C ALA A 72 -1.02 -8.60 -10.20
N LEU A 73 -1.26 -9.60 -11.05
CA LEU A 73 -0.69 -9.67 -12.39
C LEU A 73 -1.29 -8.63 -13.35
N VAL A 74 -2.61 -8.48 -13.37
CA VAL A 74 -3.30 -7.50 -14.23
C VAL A 74 -2.84 -6.08 -13.89
N ILE A 75 -2.79 -5.75 -12.60
CA ILE A 75 -2.38 -4.41 -12.17
C ILE A 75 -0.86 -4.21 -12.29
N ALA A 76 -0.04 -5.25 -12.18
CA ALA A 76 1.39 -5.17 -12.51
C ALA A 76 1.61 -4.74 -13.96
N VAL A 77 0.92 -5.39 -14.90
CA VAL A 77 0.99 -5.05 -16.33
C VAL A 77 0.43 -3.66 -16.58
N PHE A 78 -0.73 -3.34 -16.02
CA PHE A 78 -1.34 -2.01 -16.13
C PHE A 78 -0.44 -0.92 -15.55
N GLY A 79 0.15 -1.13 -14.38
CA GLY A 79 1.12 -0.22 -13.76
C GLY A 79 2.35 -0.01 -14.66
N ALA A 80 2.90 -1.09 -15.25
CA ALA A 80 3.99 -0.97 -16.20
C ALA A 80 3.62 -0.09 -17.42
N ILE A 81 2.39 -0.23 -17.94
CA ILE A 81 1.88 0.62 -19.03
C ILE A 81 1.79 2.08 -18.57
N VAL A 82 1.21 2.36 -17.41
CA VAL A 82 1.11 3.71 -16.85
C VAL A 82 2.50 4.31 -16.65
N TYR A 83 3.46 3.53 -16.15
CA TYR A 83 4.83 3.99 -16.02
C TYR A 83 5.42 4.37 -17.39
N LEU A 84 5.33 3.51 -18.39
CA LEU A 84 5.92 3.72 -19.71
C LEU A 84 5.30 4.92 -20.46
N THR A 85 3.99 5.12 -20.31
CA THR A 85 3.25 6.16 -21.04
C THR A 85 3.25 7.51 -20.34
N THR A 86 3.19 7.51 -19.00
CA THR A 86 3.02 8.76 -18.22
C THR A 86 4.28 9.16 -17.49
N LEU A 87 4.88 8.26 -16.69
CA LEU A 87 5.96 8.64 -15.78
C LEU A 87 7.32 8.67 -16.46
N ARG A 88 7.63 7.69 -17.32
CA ARG A 88 8.93 7.60 -18.00
C ARG A 88 9.30 8.87 -18.78
N PRO A 89 8.38 9.50 -19.55
CA PRO A 89 8.69 10.75 -20.27
C PRO A 89 8.87 11.96 -19.34
N LEU A 90 8.43 11.86 -18.08
CA LEU A 90 8.51 12.94 -17.08
C LEU A 90 9.68 12.77 -16.10
N LEU A 91 10.39 11.64 -16.14
CA LEU A 91 11.56 11.43 -15.28
C LEU A 91 12.63 12.49 -15.56
N GLY A 92 13.13 13.12 -14.50
CA GLY A 92 14.12 14.20 -14.59
C GLY A 92 13.53 15.59 -14.85
N ARG A 93 12.20 15.72 -14.96
CA ARG A 93 11.51 17.02 -14.98
C ARG A 93 11.20 17.48 -13.55
N ASP A 94 10.65 18.68 -13.43
CA ASP A 94 10.19 19.24 -12.15
C ASP A 94 9.28 18.23 -11.42
N PRO A 95 9.53 17.93 -10.12
CA PRO A 95 8.71 17.06 -9.30
C PRO A 95 7.22 17.41 -9.32
N LEU A 96 6.86 18.71 -9.38
CA LEU A 96 5.48 19.16 -9.46
C LEU A 96 4.79 18.64 -10.73
N THR A 97 5.49 18.61 -11.88
CA THR A 97 4.94 18.06 -13.13
C THR A 97 4.56 16.59 -12.99
N THR A 98 5.39 15.82 -12.30
CA THR A 98 5.14 14.39 -12.10
C THR A 98 3.99 14.16 -11.12
N ILE A 99 3.90 14.96 -10.05
CA ILE A 99 2.78 14.94 -9.10
C ILE A 99 1.46 15.23 -9.82
N LEU A 100 1.40 16.31 -10.61
CA LEU A 100 0.21 16.68 -11.36
C LEU A 100 -0.20 15.62 -12.40
N ALA A 101 0.76 15.01 -13.09
CA ALA A 101 0.49 13.95 -14.04
C ALA A 101 -0.10 12.71 -13.36
N THR A 102 0.49 12.25 -12.24
CA THR A 102 -0.02 11.09 -11.49
C THR A 102 -1.37 11.38 -10.83
N PHE A 103 -1.61 12.60 -10.38
CA PHE A 103 -2.92 13.04 -9.89
C PHE A 103 -3.97 13.05 -11.01
N GLY A 104 -3.60 13.51 -12.22
CA GLY A 104 -4.45 13.41 -13.40
C GLY A 104 -4.82 11.97 -13.75
N VAL A 105 -3.83 11.05 -13.71
CA VAL A 105 -4.09 9.60 -13.87
C VAL A 105 -5.04 9.10 -12.80
N SER A 106 -4.84 9.47 -11.52
CA SER A 106 -5.73 9.09 -10.41
C SER A 106 -7.18 9.51 -10.70
N LEU A 107 -7.42 10.76 -11.10
CA LEU A 107 -8.76 11.25 -11.44
C LEU A 107 -9.40 10.47 -12.60
N VAL A 108 -8.64 10.15 -13.64
CA VAL A 108 -9.13 9.36 -14.76
C VAL A 108 -9.55 7.96 -14.30
N LEU A 109 -8.71 7.29 -13.50
CA LEU A 109 -8.99 5.94 -13.01
C LEU A 109 -10.18 5.91 -12.05
N GLN A 110 -10.31 6.90 -11.17
CA GLN A 110 -11.44 7.03 -10.26
C GLN A 110 -12.76 7.21 -11.03
N ASN A 111 -12.78 8.11 -12.02
CA ASN A 111 -13.98 8.35 -12.83
C ASN A 111 -14.28 7.15 -13.74
N TYR A 112 -13.27 6.45 -14.25
CA TYR A 112 -13.47 5.19 -14.99
C TYR A 112 -14.12 4.13 -14.10
N ALA A 113 -13.65 3.97 -12.86
CA ALA A 113 -14.24 3.03 -11.91
C ALA A 113 -15.69 3.40 -11.58
N LEU A 114 -15.98 4.70 -11.38
CA LEU A 114 -17.33 5.19 -11.15
C LEU A 114 -18.26 4.90 -12.36
N TRP A 115 -17.78 5.12 -13.57
CA TRP A 115 -18.54 4.86 -14.79
C TRP A 115 -18.81 3.36 -14.99
N GLN A 116 -17.81 2.51 -14.78
CA GLN A 116 -17.92 1.07 -15.04
C GLN A 116 -18.66 0.30 -13.94
N PHE A 117 -18.45 0.67 -12.68
CA PHE A 117 -18.95 -0.08 -11.53
C PHE A 117 -20.07 0.62 -10.75
N GLY A 118 -20.28 1.91 -11.02
CA GLY A 118 -21.29 2.74 -10.36
C GLY A 118 -20.84 3.27 -8.99
N PRO A 119 -21.70 4.10 -8.35
CA PRO A 119 -21.38 4.78 -7.09
C PRO A 119 -21.59 3.90 -5.85
N VAL A 120 -22.24 2.74 -5.99
CA VAL A 120 -22.59 1.88 -4.84
C VAL A 120 -21.42 0.96 -4.51
N ALA A 121 -21.00 0.98 -3.24
CA ALA A 121 -19.95 0.09 -2.77
C ALA A 121 -20.37 -1.38 -2.93
N ARG A 122 -19.48 -2.19 -3.51
CA ARG A 122 -19.68 -3.63 -3.68
C ARG A 122 -19.14 -4.36 -2.46
N LYS A 123 -20.02 -5.05 -1.75
CA LYS A 123 -19.64 -5.94 -0.66
C LYS A 123 -19.19 -7.29 -1.23
N ILE A 124 -18.15 -7.84 -0.63
CA ILE A 124 -17.65 -9.18 -0.89
C ILE A 124 -17.79 -9.97 0.40
N GLU A 125 -18.28 -11.19 0.32
CA GLU A 125 -18.28 -12.10 1.46
C GLU A 125 -16.85 -12.49 1.83
N GLU A 126 -16.60 -12.65 3.12
CA GLU A 126 -15.30 -13.11 3.60
C GLU A 126 -15.04 -14.54 3.10
N PRO A 127 -13.93 -14.77 2.37
CA PRO A 127 -13.67 -16.09 1.77
C PRO A 127 -13.42 -17.20 2.80
N PHE A 128 -13.07 -16.82 4.02
CA PHE A 128 -12.80 -17.73 5.12
C PHE A 128 -13.77 -17.40 6.26
N SER A 129 -14.84 -18.17 6.36
CA SER A 129 -15.82 -18.08 7.44
C SER A 129 -15.26 -18.70 8.73
N GLY A 130 -15.68 -18.14 9.86
CA GLY A 130 -15.34 -18.66 11.18
C GLY A 130 -14.78 -17.57 12.09
N GLN A 131 -14.98 -17.79 13.37
CA GLN A 131 -14.55 -16.89 14.44
C GLN A 131 -13.90 -17.71 15.54
N PHE A 132 -12.98 -17.12 16.26
CA PHE A 132 -12.49 -17.68 17.52
C PHE A 132 -12.81 -16.71 18.65
N THR A 133 -13.17 -17.28 19.79
CA THR A 133 -13.55 -16.49 20.97
C THR A 133 -12.30 -16.16 21.76
N LEU A 134 -12.02 -14.87 21.92
CA LEU A 134 -10.92 -14.35 22.71
C LEU A 134 -11.51 -13.54 23.89
N PHE A 135 -11.34 -14.01 25.13
CA PHE A 135 -11.89 -13.35 26.32
C PHE A 135 -13.36 -12.93 26.19
N TYR A 136 -14.22 -13.87 25.76
CA TYR A 136 -15.67 -13.69 25.53
C TYR A 136 -16.04 -12.77 24.34
N LEU A 137 -15.09 -12.39 23.50
CA LEU A 137 -15.33 -11.63 22.28
C LEU A 137 -14.94 -12.47 21.07
N ASP A 138 -15.82 -12.52 20.06
CA ASP A 138 -15.58 -13.24 18.84
C ASP A 138 -14.76 -12.40 17.88
N TYR A 139 -13.69 -13.01 17.32
CA TYR A 139 -12.80 -12.37 16.37
C TYR A 139 -12.73 -13.20 15.08
N PRO A 140 -12.97 -12.59 13.89
CA PRO A 140 -12.97 -13.31 12.63
C PRO A 140 -11.57 -13.83 12.25
N TRP A 141 -11.48 -15.12 11.87
CA TRP A 141 -10.24 -15.72 11.36
C TRP A 141 -9.71 -14.99 10.12
N TYR A 142 -10.61 -14.50 9.27
CA TYR A 142 -10.25 -13.79 8.04
C TYR A 142 -9.25 -12.67 8.31
N ARG A 143 -9.44 -11.88 9.36
CA ARG A 143 -8.55 -10.76 9.70
C ARG A 143 -7.11 -11.20 9.97
N LEU A 144 -6.93 -12.32 10.69
CA LEU A 144 -5.58 -12.84 10.94
C LEU A 144 -4.94 -13.42 9.67
N ILE A 145 -5.74 -14.10 8.85
CA ILE A 145 -5.25 -14.68 7.58
C ILE A 145 -4.73 -13.59 6.65
N ILE A 146 -5.48 -12.47 6.47
CA ILE A 146 -5.02 -11.39 5.61
C ILE A 146 -3.77 -10.68 6.15
N ALA A 147 -3.65 -10.53 7.46
CA ALA A 147 -2.42 -9.99 8.06
C ALA A 147 -1.22 -10.91 7.81
N ALA A 148 -1.40 -12.23 7.97
CA ALA A 148 -0.37 -13.22 7.67
C ALA A 148 0.01 -13.24 6.18
N LEU A 149 -0.99 -13.13 5.27
CA LEU A 149 -0.74 -13.03 3.83
C LEU A 149 0.01 -11.74 3.47
N ALA A 150 -0.40 -10.61 4.03
CA ALA A 150 0.32 -9.34 3.84
C ALA A 150 1.76 -9.45 4.31
N ALA A 151 2.00 -10.05 5.51
CA ALA A 151 3.34 -10.33 6.01
C ALA A 151 4.15 -11.24 5.08
N ALA A 152 3.52 -12.30 4.55
CA ALA A 152 4.16 -13.22 3.63
C ALA A 152 4.56 -12.54 2.31
N ILE A 153 3.70 -11.69 1.74
CA ILE A 153 3.98 -10.94 0.52
C ILE A 153 5.12 -9.93 0.76
N ILE A 154 5.09 -9.19 1.87
CA ILE A 154 6.15 -8.25 2.25
C ILE A 154 7.48 -9.00 2.49
N GLY A 155 7.42 -10.12 3.21
CA GLY A 155 8.59 -10.98 3.45
C GLY A 155 9.17 -11.55 2.15
N GLY A 156 8.30 -11.99 1.24
CA GLY A 156 8.67 -12.45 -0.10
C GLY A 156 9.37 -11.35 -0.91
N LEU A 157 8.83 -10.14 -0.89
CA LEU A 157 9.47 -8.97 -1.51
C LEU A 157 10.86 -8.71 -0.89
N TRP A 158 10.96 -8.71 0.44
CA TRP A 158 12.22 -8.49 1.13
C TRP A 158 13.27 -9.54 0.75
N LEU A 159 12.90 -10.83 0.72
CA LEU A 159 13.77 -11.91 0.27
C LEU A 159 14.19 -11.74 -1.18
N PHE A 160 13.24 -11.42 -2.07
CA PHE A 160 13.52 -11.16 -3.47
C PHE A 160 14.51 -10.00 -3.67
N LEU A 161 14.32 -8.89 -2.94
CA LEU A 161 15.22 -7.73 -3.01
C LEU A 161 16.60 -8.02 -2.39
N LYS A 162 16.65 -8.84 -1.33
CA LYS A 162 17.90 -9.14 -0.63
C LYS A 162 18.78 -10.13 -1.40
N PHE A 163 18.19 -11.21 -1.92
CA PHE A 163 18.93 -12.33 -2.50
C PHE A 163 18.85 -12.39 -4.03
N GLY A 164 17.87 -11.74 -4.65
CA GLY A 164 17.69 -11.76 -6.09
C GLY A 164 18.67 -10.84 -6.83
N THR A 165 19.12 -11.27 -8.01
CA THR A 165 19.95 -10.44 -8.93
C THR A 165 19.25 -9.11 -9.24
N TYR A 166 17.92 -9.15 -9.40
CA TYR A 166 17.12 -7.96 -9.62
C TYR A 166 17.23 -6.95 -8.46
N GLY A 167 17.29 -7.42 -7.22
CA GLY A 167 17.53 -6.57 -6.05
C GLY A 167 18.92 -5.90 -6.06
N ILE A 168 19.94 -6.58 -6.61
CA ILE A 168 21.27 -5.97 -6.81
C ILE A 168 21.16 -4.84 -7.83
N TRP A 169 20.49 -5.06 -8.96
CA TRP A 169 20.28 -4.05 -9.99
C TRP A 169 19.51 -2.82 -9.44
N ILE A 170 18.49 -3.06 -8.64
CA ILE A 170 17.73 -2.01 -7.96
C ILE A 170 18.67 -1.15 -7.11
N ARG A 171 19.46 -1.76 -6.22
CA ARG A 171 20.40 -1.02 -5.36
C ARG A 171 21.46 -0.26 -6.15
N ALA A 172 22.03 -0.85 -7.20
CA ALA A 172 22.98 -0.19 -8.06
C ALA A 172 22.35 1.02 -8.78
N THR A 173 21.13 0.85 -9.30
CA THR A 173 20.38 1.93 -9.97
C THR A 173 20.02 3.08 -9.03
N THR A 174 19.76 2.79 -7.75
CA THR A 174 19.46 3.80 -6.73
C THR A 174 20.70 4.61 -6.36
N GLN A 175 21.89 3.98 -6.36
CA GLN A 175 23.14 4.68 -6.03
C GLN A 175 23.60 5.60 -7.17
N ASP A 176 23.68 5.09 -8.41
CA ASP A 176 24.07 5.84 -9.58
C ASP A 176 23.51 5.19 -10.85
N ARG A 177 22.52 5.86 -11.47
CA ARG A 177 21.86 5.36 -12.70
C ARG A 177 22.80 5.33 -13.91
N VAL A 178 23.71 6.30 -14.01
CA VAL A 178 24.64 6.40 -15.15
C VAL A 178 25.68 5.30 -15.05
N MET A 179 26.27 5.13 -13.88
CA MET A 179 27.25 4.07 -13.64
C MET A 179 26.61 2.68 -13.78
N ALA A 180 25.38 2.48 -13.29
CA ALA A 180 24.66 1.22 -13.43
C ALA A 180 24.45 0.86 -14.91
N GLN A 181 24.09 1.84 -15.76
CA GLN A 181 23.99 1.64 -17.21
C GLN A 181 25.34 1.30 -17.84
N ALA A 182 26.40 2.00 -17.44
CA ALA A 182 27.77 1.73 -17.95
C ALA A 182 28.23 0.31 -17.59
N MET A 183 27.77 -0.23 -16.46
CA MET A 183 28.03 -1.62 -16.04
C MET A 183 27.09 -2.65 -16.69
N GLY A 184 26.26 -2.24 -17.67
CA GLY A 184 25.38 -3.12 -18.43
C GLY A 184 24.04 -3.42 -17.77
N ILE A 185 23.66 -2.74 -16.67
CA ILE A 185 22.35 -2.90 -16.05
C ILE A 185 21.28 -2.23 -16.91
N PRO A 186 20.21 -2.93 -17.30
CA PRO A 186 19.15 -2.36 -18.14
C PRO A 186 18.20 -1.48 -17.31
N VAL A 187 18.68 -0.32 -16.87
CA VAL A 187 17.97 0.60 -15.95
C VAL A 187 16.51 0.88 -16.37
N PRO A 188 16.15 1.11 -17.65
CA PRO A 188 14.76 1.31 -18.03
C PRO A 188 13.85 0.13 -17.67
N TRP A 189 14.34 -1.11 -17.83
CA TRP A 189 13.59 -2.31 -17.46
C TRP A 189 13.52 -2.50 -15.95
N VAL A 190 14.59 -2.12 -15.22
CA VAL A 190 14.59 -2.13 -13.74
C VAL A 190 13.50 -1.20 -13.21
N LEU A 191 13.42 0.03 -13.72
CA LEU A 191 12.40 0.99 -13.30
C LEU A 191 10.98 0.50 -13.64
N THR A 192 10.78 -0.05 -14.86
CA THR A 192 9.47 -0.61 -15.25
C THR A 192 9.05 -1.74 -14.32
N GLY A 193 9.95 -2.67 -14.01
CA GLY A 193 9.65 -3.80 -13.14
C GLY A 193 9.39 -3.38 -11.69
N VAL A 194 10.12 -2.39 -11.18
CA VAL A 194 9.88 -1.82 -9.85
C VAL A 194 8.48 -1.22 -9.76
N PHE A 195 8.08 -0.47 -10.78
CA PHE A 195 6.76 0.12 -10.82
C PHE A 195 5.67 -0.96 -10.91
N ALA A 196 5.88 -2.00 -11.72
CA ALA A 196 4.98 -3.15 -11.82
C ALA A 196 4.84 -3.89 -10.50
N ILE A 197 5.95 -4.18 -9.80
CA ILE A 197 5.94 -4.84 -8.49
C ILE A 197 5.19 -3.98 -7.45
N GLY A 198 5.48 -2.67 -7.37
CA GLY A 198 4.79 -1.76 -6.47
C GLY A 198 3.28 -1.72 -6.73
N SER A 199 2.88 -1.65 -8.01
CA SER A 199 1.47 -1.68 -8.41
C SER A 199 0.79 -3.01 -8.06
N ALA A 200 1.49 -4.15 -8.22
CA ALA A 200 1.00 -5.47 -7.83
C ALA A 200 0.77 -5.56 -6.32
N MET A 201 1.65 -4.98 -5.51
CA MET A 201 1.50 -4.95 -4.04
C MET A 201 0.29 -4.11 -3.62
N ALA A 202 0.06 -2.97 -4.26
CA ALA A 202 -1.15 -2.18 -4.04
C ALA A 202 -2.40 -2.96 -4.39
N ALA A 203 -2.41 -3.64 -5.54
CA ALA A 203 -3.54 -4.48 -5.97
C ALA A 203 -3.81 -5.64 -5.01
N ALA A 204 -2.77 -6.35 -4.59
CA ALA A 204 -2.90 -7.43 -3.61
C ALA A 204 -3.52 -6.92 -2.30
N SER A 205 -3.08 -5.74 -1.82
CA SER A 205 -3.67 -5.10 -0.64
C SER A 205 -5.16 -4.80 -0.83
N GLY A 206 -5.55 -4.33 -2.03
CA GLY A 206 -6.94 -4.07 -2.37
C GLY A 206 -7.81 -5.32 -2.27
N VAL A 207 -7.36 -6.45 -2.82
CA VAL A 207 -8.07 -7.74 -2.72
C VAL A 207 -8.20 -8.22 -1.28
N LEU A 208 -7.11 -8.12 -0.49
CA LEU A 208 -7.11 -8.54 0.91
C LEU A 208 -8.04 -7.69 1.77
N PHE A 209 -8.16 -6.40 1.45
CA PHE A 209 -8.95 -5.46 2.25
C PHE A 209 -10.42 -5.37 1.84
N ALA A 210 -10.73 -5.69 0.59
CA ALA A 210 -12.07 -5.56 0.00
C ALA A 210 -13.21 -6.19 0.82
N PRO A 211 -13.08 -7.41 1.39
CA PRO A 211 -14.11 -8.02 2.22
C PRO A 211 -14.39 -7.26 3.53
N LEU A 212 -13.43 -6.51 4.06
CA LEU A 212 -13.57 -5.80 5.34
C LEU A 212 -14.39 -4.49 5.22
N VAL A 213 -14.26 -3.79 4.09
CA VAL A 213 -14.86 -2.44 3.93
C VAL A 213 -15.78 -2.31 2.73
N GLY A 214 -15.74 -3.28 1.81
CA GLY A 214 -16.35 -3.14 0.49
C GLY A 214 -15.44 -2.38 -0.49
N VAL A 215 -15.81 -2.40 -1.76
CA VAL A 215 -15.05 -1.77 -2.85
C VAL A 215 -15.88 -0.63 -3.43
N ASP A 216 -15.36 0.57 -3.36
CA ASP A 216 -15.95 1.77 -3.95
C ASP A 216 -14.90 2.55 -4.78
N HIS A 217 -15.41 3.43 -5.64
CA HIS A 217 -14.58 4.21 -6.56
C HIS A 217 -13.68 5.27 -5.91
N ALA A 218 -13.94 5.63 -4.65
CA ALA A 218 -13.18 6.65 -3.92
C ALA A 218 -12.15 6.04 -2.95
N MET A 219 -12.14 4.70 -2.79
CA MET A 219 -11.24 4.06 -1.82
C MET A 219 -9.77 4.35 -2.12
N GLY A 220 -9.38 4.51 -3.40
CA GLY A 220 -8.00 4.79 -3.79
C GLY A 220 -7.46 6.08 -3.18
N VAL A 221 -8.23 7.17 -3.28
CA VAL A 221 -7.85 8.48 -2.72
C VAL A 221 -7.72 8.42 -1.19
N ASN A 222 -8.62 7.72 -0.52
CA ASN A 222 -8.57 7.60 0.94
C ASN A 222 -7.32 6.83 1.39
N TRP A 223 -6.93 5.80 0.63
CA TRP A 223 -5.76 4.97 0.95
C TRP A 223 -4.44 5.64 0.60
N ILE A 224 -4.35 6.38 -0.51
CA ILE A 224 -3.10 7.04 -0.90
C ILE A 224 -2.67 8.07 0.14
N LEU A 225 -3.61 8.82 0.73
CA LEU A 225 -3.30 9.80 1.78
C LEU A 225 -2.68 9.12 3.01
N LYS A 226 -3.29 8.04 3.51
CA LYS A 226 -2.73 7.26 4.63
C LYS A 226 -1.38 6.64 4.29
N THR A 227 -1.27 6.06 3.10
CA THR A 227 -0.03 5.46 2.62
C THR A 227 1.10 6.48 2.54
N PHE A 228 0.79 7.69 2.06
CA PHE A 228 1.76 8.78 1.99
C PHE A 228 2.23 9.21 3.38
N ILE A 229 1.31 9.36 4.36
CA ILE A 229 1.67 9.63 5.76
C ILE A 229 2.68 8.59 6.26
N VAL A 230 2.38 7.31 6.05
CA VAL A 230 3.23 6.19 6.48
C VAL A 230 4.61 6.23 5.84
N VAL A 231 4.68 6.48 4.53
CA VAL A 231 5.95 6.53 3.80
C VAL A 231 6.82 7.71 4.24
N VAL A 232 6.21 8.87 4.48
CA VAL A 232 6.93 10.05 4.99
C VAL A 232 7.40 9.83 6.43
N VAL A 233 6.52 9.35 7.32
CA VAL A 233 6.87 9.06 8.72
C VAL A 233 7.92 7.95 8.81
N GLY A 234 7.81 6.93 7.96
CA GLY A 234 8.75 5.82 7.88
C GLY A 234 10.13 6.20 7.33
N GLY A 235 10.17 7.30 6.57
CA GLY A 235 11.32 7.75 5.81
C GLY A 235 11.23 7.28 4.35
N MET A 236 11.13 8.25 3.45
CA MET A 236 10.97 8.01 2.02
C MET A 236 12.08 7.11 1.47
N GLY A 237 11.71 5.99 0.82
CA GLY A 237 12.66 5.00 0.32
C GLY A 237 13.15 3.97 1.34
N ASN A 238 12.78 4.07 2.62
CA ASN A 238 13.13 3.10 3.66
C ASN A 238 11.99 2.09 3.87
N LEU A 239 12.11 0.91 3.27
CA LEU A 239 11.11 -0.15 3.35
C LEU A 239 10.80 -0.58 4.80
N GLY A 240 11.85 -0.82 5.60
CA GLY A 240 11.71 -1.22 7.01
C GLY A 240 11.03 -0.13 7.85
N GLY A 241 11.41 1.13 7.61
CA GLY A 241 10.81 2.28 8.26
C GLY A 241 9.33 2.44 7.92
N SER A 242 8.96 2.26 6.65
CA SER A 242 7.55 2.34 6.22
C SER A 242 6.69 1.24 6.83
N ILE A 243 7.21 0.01 6.95
CA ILE A 243 6.51 -1.10 7.62
C ILE A 243 6.28 -0.77 9.10
N ALA A 244 7.33 -0.32 9.80
CA ALA A 244 7.25 0.05 11.22
C ALA A 244 6.26 1.22 11.43
N ALA A 245 6.31 2.24 10.57
CA ALA A 245 5.40 3.39 10.62
C ALA A 245 3.95 2.98 10.34
N ALA A 246 3.70 2.06 9.41
CA ALA A 246 2.36 1.56 9.11
C ALA A 246 1.73 0.88 10.33
N ILE A 247 2.47 -0.01 10.99
CA ILE A 247 1.98 -0.69 12.20
C ILE A 247 1.78 0.33 13.33
N PHE A 248 2.74 1.22 13.54
CA PHE A 248 2.66 2.24 14.59
C PHE A 248 1.45 3.17 14.42
N ILE A 249 1.25 3.73 13.23
CA ILE A 249 0.13 4.63 12.94
C ILE A 249 -1.21 3.89 13.06
N SER A 250 -1.30 2.67 12.53
CA SER A 250 -2.54 1.90 12.61
C SER A 250 -2.89 1.48 14.04
N LEU A 251 -1.89 1.21 14.89
CA LEU A 251 -2.10 0.98 16.33
C LEU A 251 -2.60 2.25 17.02
N LEU A 252 -2.02 3.41 16.72
CA LEU A 252 -2.48 4.69 17.25
C LEU A 252 -3.93 5.00 16.83
N GLU A 253 -4.28 4.78 15.57
CA GLU A 253 -5.66 4.94 15.10
C GLU A 253 -6.61 3.98 15.83
N ALA A 254 -6.23 2.70 15.95
CA ALA A 254 -7.03 1.69 16.62
C ALA A 254 -7.28 2.03 18.11
N TYR A 255 -6.24 2.45 18.81
CA TYR A 255 -6.41 2.87 20.21
C TYR A 255 -7.21 4.17 20.34
N SER A 256 -6.97 5.14 19.48
CA SER A 256 -7.72 6.39 19.48
C SER A 256 -9.23 6.17 19.27
N SER A 257 -9.59 5.16 18.45
CA SER A 257 -10.99 4.81 18.21
C SER A 257 -11.76 4.26 19.41
N LEU A 258 -11.06 3.97 20.53
CA LEU A 258 -11.70 3.63 21.81
C LEU A 258 -12.39 4.84 22.48
N TRP A 259 -11.94 6.07 22.18
CA TRP A 259 -12.43 7.29 22.80
C TRP A 259 -13.09 8.26 21.81
N VAL A 260 -12.73 8.18 20.54
CA VAL A 260 -13.25 9.05 19.49
C VAL A 260 -13.81 8.22 18.32
N SER A 261 -14.60 8.84 17.44
CA SER A 261 -15.10 8.12 16.26
C SER A 261 -13.95 7.71 15.32
N PRO A 262 -14.10 6.63 14.53
CA PRO A 262 -13.07 6.18 13.58
C PRO A 262 -12.63 7.27 12.59
N ALA A 263 -13.56 8.15 12.17
CA ALA A 263 -13.25 9.30 11.31
C ALA A 263 -12.33 10.33 12.02
N GLN A 264 -12.52 10.55 13.31
CA GLN A 264 -11.66 11.44 14.09
C GLN A 264 -10.31 10.79 14.44
N ALA A 265 -10.26 9.45 14.58
CA ALA A 265 -9.01 8.75 14.85
C ALA A 265 -7.97 8.95 13.71
N VAL A 266 -8.43 9.17 12.47
CA VAL A 266 -7.54 9.49 11.34
C VAL A 266 -6.78 10.81 11.55
N ILE A 267 -7.35 11.77 12.31
CA ILE A 267 -6.67 13.04 12.63
C ILE A 267 -5.35 12.78 13.38
N VAL A 268 -5.29 11.72 14.18
CA VAL A 268 -4.07 11.33 14.90
C VAL A 268 -2.92 11.05 13.92
N SER A 269 -3.19 10.40 12.80
CA SER A 269 -2.19 10.12 11.77
C SER A 269 -1.63 11.40 11.16
N PHE A 270 -2.48 12.42 10.91
CA PHE A 270 -2.04 13.71 10.43
C PHE A 270 -1.21 14.47 11.47
N VAL A 271 -1.59 14.39 12.76
CA VAL A 271 -0.80 14.99 13.85
C VAL A 271 0.58 14.33 13.91
N VAL A 272 0.66 13.00 13.82
CA VAL A 272 1.94 12.28 13.78
C VAL A 272 2.78 12.72 12.58
N LEU A 273 2.17 12.89 11.41
CA LEU A 273 2.86 13.40 10.21
C LEU A 273 3.46 14.78 10.46
N ILE A 274 2.63 15.73 10.95
CA ILE A 274 3.08 17.13 11.21
C ILE A 274 4.22 17.13 12.24
N MET A 275 4.09 16.39 13.33
CA MET A 275 5.12 16.28 14.35
C MET A 275 6.40 15.66 13.79
N THR A 276 6.27 14.63 12.94
CA THR A 276 7.45 14.04 12.30
C THR A 276 8.15 15.05 11.40
N LEU A 277 7.43 15.76 10.54
CA LEU A 277 8.01 16.75 9.63
C LEU A 277 8.66 17.92 10.38
N LEU A 278 8.09 18.30 11.55
CA LEU A 278 8.62 19.39 12.37
C LEU A 278 9.94 19.00 13.07
N PHE A 279 10.02 17.78 13.61
CA PHE A 279 11.18 17.35 14.41
C PHE A 279 12.19 16.49 13.65
N ARG A 280 11.74 15.71 12.67
CA ARG A 280 12.56 14.82 11.83
C ARG A 280 12.06 14.80 10.38
N PRO A 281 12.36 15.81 9.56
CA PRO A 281 11.84 15.94 8.20
C PRO A 281 12.26 14.79 7.27
N THR A 282 13.29 14.03 7.61
CA THR A 282 13.73 12.85 6.87
C THR A 282 12.92 11.57 7.20
N GLY A 283 12.04 11.64 8.21
CA GLY A 283 11.29 10.51 8.74
C GLY A 283 11.86 9.95 10.04
N LEU A 284 11.01 9.30 10.85
CA LEU A 284 11.39 8.80 12.18
C LEU A 284 12.42 7.67 12.12
N PHE A 285 12.38 6.84 11.07
CA PHE A 285 13.21 5.66 10.90
C PHE A 285 14.28 5.83 9.80
N ALA A 286 14.40 7.03 9.22
CA ALA A 286 15.47 7.30 8.27
C ALA A 286 16.84 7.22 8.96
N PRO A 287 17.87 6.65 8.31
CA PRO A 287 19.22 6.69 8.83
C PRO A 287 19.64 8.17 8.99
N THR A 288 20.23 8.51 10.14
CA THR A 288 20.79 9.85 10.35
C THR A 288 21.82 10.14 9.27
N PRO A 289 21.74 11.28 8.57
CA PRO A 289 22.80 11.66 7.64
C PRO A 289 24.12 11.69 8.41
N LYS A 290 25.11 10.95 7.88
CA LYS A 290 26.47 10.97 8.40
C LYS A 290 27.15 12.30 8.08
#